data_14754c074c79264503162317bed18ff6
#
_entry.id   14754c074c79264503162317bed18ff6
#
_cell.length_a   1.000
_cell.length_b   1.000
_cell.length_c   1.000
_cell.angle_alpha   90.00
_cell.angle_beta   90.00
_cell.angle_gamma   90.00
#
_symmetry.space_group_name_H-M   'P 1'
#
loop_
_entity.id
_entity.type
_entity.pdbx_description
1 polymer ?
#
loop_
_entity_poly.entity_id
_entity_poly.type
_entity_poly.pdbx_seq_one_letter_code
_entity_poly.pdbx_strand_id
1 'polypeptide(L)'
;MAQIVVVEDDVYMREELIDVLKKAGYDAVPLLDFENAVSQIMALSPDLILLDINLPFHSGFEVCKEIKAKRLGTVLILTARDKLQDELHALG
;
A
#
# COMPACT_ATOMS: atom_id res chain seq x y z
N MET A 1 15.53 10.92 1.74
CA MET A 1 15.22 9.49 1.89
C MET A 1 13.96 9.16 1.14
N ALA A 2 13.83 7.91 0.71
CA ALA A 2 12.65 7.49 -0.03
C ALA A 2 11.41 7.58 0.85
N GLN A 3 10.35 8.16 0.32
CA GLN A 3 9.06 8.24 0.99
C GLN A 3 8.19 7.09 0.53
N ILE A 4 7.62 6.37 1.50
CA ILE A 4 6.74 5.24 1.24
C ILE A 4 5.37 5.54 1.83
N VAL A 5 4.34 5.42 0.99
CA VAL A 5 2.96 5.53 1.45
C VAL A 5 2.43 4.12 1.68
N VAL A 6 1.86 3.89 2.86
CA VAL A 6 1.28 2.60 3.23
C VAL A 6 -0.24 2.70 3.14
N VAL A 7 -0.81 1.95 2.22
CA VAL A 7 -2.26 1.91 1.98
C VAL A 7 -2.81 0.61 2.54
N GLU A 8 -3.17 0.62 3.81
CA GLU A 8 -3.64 -0.53 4.57
C GLU A 8 -4.71 -0.08 5.55
N ASP A 9 -5.88 -0.71 5.52
CA ASP A 9 -7.00 -0.33 6.39
C ASP A 9 -6.92 -0.96 7.79
N ASP A 10 -6.21 -2.06 7.95
CA ASP A 10 -5.99 -2.66 9.27
C ASP A 10 -4.99 -1.81 10.04
N VAL A 11 -5.43 -1.23 11.15
CA VAL A 11 -4.61 -0.31 11.95
C VAL A 11 -3.34 -0.98 12.47
N TYR A 12 -3.43 -2.19 12.96
CA TYR A 12 -2.28 -2.91 13.50
C TYR A 12 -1.25 -3.23 12.42
N MET A 13 -1.72 -3.75 11.30
CA MET A 13 -0.85 -4.06 10.16
C MET A 13 -0.17 -2.80 9.64
N ARG A 14 -0.94 -1.73 9.51
CA ARG A 14 -0.44 -0.45 9.03
C ARG A 14 0.66 0.11 9.93
N GLU A 15 0.41 0.13 11.25
CA GLU A 15 1.39 0.62 12.21
C GLU A 15 2.64 -0.23 12.25
N GLU A 16 2.49 -1.55 12.16
CA GLU A 16 3.61 -2.47 12.13
C GLU A 16 4.48 -2.24 10.90
N LEU A 17 3.85 -2.11 9.74
CA LEU A 17 4.58 -1.84 8.49
C LEU A 17 5.33 -0.51 8.56
N ILE A 18 4.69 0.53 9.06
CA ILE A 18 5.31 1.85 9.19
C ILE A 18 6.51 1.79 10.13
N ASP A 19 6.37 1.11 11.25
CA ASP A 19 7.46 0.97 12.22
C ASP A 19 8.66 0.24 11.62
N VAL A 20 8.42 -0.86 10.94
CA VAL A 20 9.48 -1.64 10.27
C VAL A 20 10.19 -0.79 9.22
N LEU A 21 9.43 -0.06 8.42
CA LEU A 21 10.00 0.78 7.36
C LEU A 21 10.83 1.92 7.94
N LYS A 22 10.36 2.56 8.99
CA LYS A 22 11.12 3.64 9.65
C LYS A 22 12.42 3.12 10.26
N LYS A 23 12.38 1.95 10.87
CA LYS A 23 13.58 1.31 11.42
C LYS A 23 14.60 0.96 10.34
N ALA A 24 14.11 0.69 9.13
CA ALA A 24 14.98 0.42 7.98
C ALA A 24 15.52 1.69 7.33
N GLY A 25 15.15 2.87 7.80
CA GLY A 25 15.68 4.14 7.31
C GLY A 25 14.82 4.86 6.28
N TYR A 26 13.58 4.41 6.06
CA TYR A 26 12.67 5.04 5.11
C TYR A 26 11.71 5.99 5.81
N ASP A 27 11.23 6.99 5.07
CA ASP A 27 10.09 7.79 5.50
C ASP A 27 8.82 7.04 5.13
N ALA A 28 8.06 6.61 6.13
CA ALA A 28 6.82 5.89 5.90
C ALA A 28 5.65 6.66 6.48
N VAL A 29 4.61 6.87 5.68
CA VAL A 29 3.41 7.58 6.10
C VAL A 29 2.18 6.76 5.75
N PRO A 30 1.13 6.81 6.59
CA PRO A 30 -0.10 6.11 6.28
C PRO A 30 -0.97 6.93 5.33
N LEU A 31 -1.69 6.24 4.45
CA LEU A 31 -2.80 6.84 3.75
C LEU A 31 -4.04 6.63 4.63
N LEU A 32 -4.74 7.72 4.96
CA LEU A 32 -5.88 7.66 5.88
C LEU A 32 -7.23 7.82 5.20
N ASP A 33 -7.25 8.48 4.06
CA ASP A 33 -8.47 8.69 3.30
C ASP A 33 -8.58 7.69 2.15
N PHE A 34 -9.13 6.51 2.46
CA PHE A 34 -9.22 5.42 1.49
C PHE A 34 -10.18 5.72 0.35
N GLU A 35 -11.20 6.54 0.60
CA GLU A 35 -12.16 6.94 -0.42
C GLU A 35 -11.52 7.79 -1.51
N ASN A 36 -10.54 8.62 -1.11
CA ASN A 36 -9.81 9.50 -2.01
C ASN A 36 -8.34 9.08 -2.14
N ALA A 37 -8.10 7.78 -2.17
CA ALA A 37 -6.75 7.21 -2.12
C ALA A 37 -5.82 7.78 -3.20
N VAL A 38 -6.27 7.80 -4.44
CA VAL A 38 -5.45 8.28 -5.56
C VAL A 38 -5.10 9.76 -5.39
N SER A 39 -6.08 10.59 -4.98
CA SER A 39 -5.84 12.01 -4.74
C SER A 39 -4.82 12.25 -3.65
N GLN A 40 -4.88 11.49 -2.56
CA GLN A 40 -3.90 11.59 -1.48
C GLN A 40 -2.50 11.16 -1.93
N ILE A 41 -2.41 10.10 -2.70
CA ILE A 41 -1.14 9.63 -3.24
C ILE A 41 -0.53 10.68 -4.16
N MET A 42 -1.34 11.30 -5.01
CA MET A 42 -0.87 12.40 -5.87
C MET A 42 -0.30 13.56 -5.05
N ALA A 43 -0.98 13.94 -3.98
CA ALA A 43 -0.54 15.03 -3.12
C ALA A 43 0.79 14.72 -2.40
N LEU A 44 0.99 13.47 -2.03
CA LEU A 44 2.18 13.04 -1.29
C LEU A 44 3.38 12.79 -2.20
N SER A 45 3.15 12.49 -3.47
CA SER A 45 4.21 12.17 -4.45
C SER A 45 5.24 11.19 -3.92
N PRO A 46 4.82 9.99 -3.49
CA PRO A 46 5.75 9.05 -2.87
C PRO A 46 6.64 8.35 -3.89
N ASP A 47 7.76 7.82 -3.40
CA ASP A 47 8.66 7.00 -4.22
C ASP A 47 8.14 5.57 -4.36
N LEU A 48 7.49 5.06 -3.32
CA LEU A 48 6.95 3.71 -3.28
C LEU A 48 5.59 3.72 -2.59
N ILE A 49 4.68 2.90 -3.10
CA ILE A 49 3.35 2.73 -2.53
C ILE A 49 3.17 1.27 -2.16
N LEU A 50 2.97 1.00 -0.87
CA LEU A 50 2.59 -0.32 -0.40
C LEU A 50 1.06 -0.37 -0.37
N LEU A 51 0.48 -1.21 -1.19
CA LEU A 51 -0.96 -1.21 -1.43
C LEU A 51 -1.58 -2.54 -1.07
N ASP A 52 -2.55 -2.51 -0.14
CA ASP A 52 -3.38 -3.67 0.16
C ASP A 52 -4.45 -3.82 -0.93
N ILE A 53 -4.67 -5.05 -1.37
CA ILE A 53 -5.67 -5.36 -2.39
C ILE A 53 -7.09 -5.13 -1.85
N ASN A 54 -7.31 -5.42 -0.58
CA ASN A 54 -8.64 -5.39 0.04
C ASN A 54 -8.91 -4.07 0.75
N LEU A 55 -9.18 -3.03 -0.01
CA LEU A 55 -9.53 -1.73 0.56
C LEU A 55 -11.05 -1.59 0.72
N PRO A 56 -11.52 -0.82 1.72
CA PRO A 56 -12.94 -0.75 2.03
C PRO A 56 -13.80 -0.08 0.95
N PHE A 57 -13.26 0.88 0.21
CA PHE A 57 -14.03 1.64 -0.79
C PHE A 57 -13.67 1.29 -2.23
N HIS A 58 -12.47 0.76 -2.45
CA HIS A 58 -11.98 0.47 -3.78
C HIS A 58 -11.25 -0.87 -3.78
N SER A 59 -11.32 -1.55 -4.92
CA SER A 59 -10.42 -2.68 -5.13
C SER A 59 -8.98 -2.16 -5.21
N GLY A 60 -8.06 -2.82 -4.51
CA GLY A 60 -6.64 -2.48 -4.60
C GLY A 60 -6.13 -2.53 -6.03
N PHE A 61 -6.70 -3.42 -6.85
CA PHE A 61 -6.35 -3.49 -8.27
C PHE A 61 -6.73 -2.23 -9.04
N GLU A 62 -7.90 -1.66 -8.76
CA GLU A 62 -8.32 -0.42 -9.39
C GLU A 62 -7.42 0.75 -9.02
N VAL A 63 -7.07 0.86 -7.75
CA VAL A 63 -6.14 1.90 -7.27
C VAL A 63 -4.77 1.73 -7.93
N CYS A 64 -4.27 0.51 -7.98
CA CYS A 64 -2.99 0.20 -8.63
C CYS A 64 -3.00 0.60 -10.11
N LYS A 65 -4.09 0.30 -10.81
CA LYS A 65 -4.25 0.63 -12.22
C LYS A 65 -4.20 2.14 -12.45
N GLU A 66 -4.87 2.92 -11.62
CA GLU A 66 -4.83 4.37 -11.71
C GLU A 66 -3.46 4.95 -11.40
N ILE A 67 -2.79 4.42 -10.38
CA ILE A 67 -1.44 4.84 -10.00
C ILE A 67 -0.48 4.62 -11.17
N LYS A 68 -0.54 3.47 -11.81
CA LYS A 68 0.30 3.15 -12.97
C LYS A 68 -0.03 4.02 -14.16
N ALA A 69 -1.32 4.23 -14.44
CA ALA A 69 -1.75 5.06 -15.55
C ALA A 69 -1.28 6.51 -15.40
N LYS A 70 -1.27 7.03 -14.18
CA LYS A 70 -0.86 8.41 -13.87
C LYS A 70 0.62 8.52 -13.53
N ARG A 71 1.33 7.42 -13.49
CA ARG A 71 2.78 7.35 -13.17
C ARG A 71 3.10 8.02 -11.82
N LEU A 72 2.33 7.67 -10.80
CA LEU A 72 2.46 8.28 -9.47
C LEU A 72 3.54 7.66 -8.59
N GLY A 73 4.17 6.60 -9.05
CA GLY A 73 5.23 5.93 -8.31
C GLY A 73 5.22 4.43 -8.52
N THR A 74 6.14 3.74 -7.87
CA THR A 74 6.21 2.28 -7.90
C THR A 74 5.23 1.70 -6.89
N VAL A 75 4.47 0.70 -7.31
CA VAL A 75 3.49 0.03 -6.45
C VAL A 75 3.98 -1.36 -6.09
N LEU A 76 3.98 -1.65 -4.80
CA LEU A 76 4.17 -3.00 -4.29
C LEU A 76 2.86 -3.45 -3.65
N ILE A 77 2.28 -4.52 -4.18
CA ILE A 77 0.99 -5.02 -3.72
C ILE A 77 1.19 -5.95 -2.54
N LEU A 78 0.41 -5.68 -1.48
CA LEU A 78 0.33 -6.55 -0.31
C LEU A 78 -0.97 -7.32 -0.38
N THR A 79 -0.92 -8.59 0.00
CA THR A 79 -2.11 -9.40 0.15
C THR A 79 -2.37 -9.62 1.64
N ALA A 80 -3.63 -9.90 1.99
CA ALA A 80 -3.95 -10.32 3.34
C ALA A 80 -3.17 -11.60 3.66
N ARG A 81 -2.80 -11.76 4.94
CA ARG A 81 -2.00 -12.91 5.39
C ARG A 81 -2.60 -14.25 4.94
N ASP A 82 -3.91 -14.36 4.99
CA ASP A 82 -4.62 -15.58 4.57
C ASP A 82 -4.45 -15.86 3.09
N LYS A 83 -4.55 -14.82 2.27
CA LYS A 83 -4.37 -14.95 0.83
C LYS A 83 -2.95 -15.32 0.45
N LEU A 84 -1.98 -14.78 1.17
CA LEU A 84 -0.59 -15.11 0.94
C LEU A 84 -0.34 -16.59 1.22
N GLN A 85 -0.91 -17.12 2.30
CA GLN A 85 -0.81 -18.53 2.61
C GLN A 85 -1.49 -19.41 1.55
N ASP A 86 -2.65 -18.99 1.08
CA ASP A 86 -3.37 -19.70 0.02
C ASP A 86 -2.56 -19.72 -1.27
N GLU A 87 -1.93 -18.62 -1.63
CA GLU A 87 -1.07 -18.55 -2.81
C GLU A 87 0.14 -19.46 -2.67
N LEU A 88 0.75 -19.48 -1.50
CA LEU A 88 1.89 -20.36 -1.24
C LEU A 88 1.48 -21.84 -1.30
N HIS A 89 0.30 -22.18 -0.84
CA HIS A 89 -0.24 -23.53 -0.97
C HIS A 89 -0.50 -23.90 -2.43
N ALA A 90 -1.00 -22.96 -3.20
CA ALA A 90 -1.25 -23.20 -4.64
C ALA A 90 0.04 -23.41 -5.41
N LEU A 91 1.13 -22.80 -4.99
CA LEU A 91 2.44 -22.95 -5.61
C LEU A 91 3.19 -24.18 -5.14
N GLY A 92 2.85 -24.66 -3.97
CA GLY A 92 3.48 -25.79 -3.35
C GLY A 92 2.76 -27.09 -3.60
#